data_548a3244411152d1456b176c58d970f3
#
_entry.id   548a3244411152d1456b176c58d970f3
#
_cell.length_a   1.000
_cell.length_b   1.000
_cell.length_c   1.000
_cell.angle_alpha   90.00
_cell.angle_beta   90.00
_cell.angle_gamma   90.00
#
_symmetry.space_group_name_H-M   'P 1'
#
loop_
_entity.id
_entity.type
_entity.pdbx_description
1 polymer ?
#
loop_
_entity_poly.entity_id
_entity_poly.type
_entity_poly.pdbx_seq_one_letter_code
_entity_poly.pdbx_strand_id
1 'polypeptide(L)'
;MESAAGFNITKVEKSKLAGISLENVPFGKYFTDHMLEVDYDNGQWQTPSIVPYHSLQLSPSLAAIHYGQSIFEGIKAYKDQEGNPQVFRPKDNFRRFNISAERMQMPAVPESIFIEGMRKLIDIERNWIPNAADHALYIRPFMFATEEAIGVKPSDKYKFLIILSPTGPYYAAPMRILVEEKYVRAVEGGFGFAKAAGNYAGALKASTEANDKGFDQVLWMDAFEHKYVQECGTMNVFFIIDNIAITPGLSTGTILEGVTRDSTIVLLKEMGYKVQ
;
A
#
# COMPACT_ATOMS: atom_id res chain seq x y z
N MET A 1 7.52 27.21 8.46
CA MET A 1 8.14 27.07 7.13
C MET A 1 8.93 25.77 7.16
N GLU A 2 8.40 24.68 6.59
CA GLU A 2 9.18 23.46 6.43
C GLU A 2 10.29 23.74 5.42
N SER A 3 11.52 23.62 5.87
CA SER A 3 12.70 23.66 5.01
C SER A 3 12.53 22.56 3.95
N ALA A 4 12.67 22.91 2.67
CA ALA A 4 12.72 21.91 1.60
C ALA A 4 13.82 20.91 1.94
N ALA A 5 13.47 19.70 2.31
CA ALA A 5 14.42 18.67 2.67
C ALA A 5 15.36 18.45 1.48
N GLY A 6 16.64 18.68 1.67
CA GLY A 6 17.66 18.30 0.69
C GLY A 6 17.60 16.77 0.53
N PHE A 7 17.74 16.25 -0.68
CA PHE A 7 17.83 14.81 -0.95
C PHE A 7 19.27 14.48 -1.38
N ASN A 8 19.84 13.45 -0.79
CA ASN A 8 21.04 12.84 -1.34
C ASN A 8 20.64 11.93 -2.51
N ILE A 9 21.31 12.02 -3.65
CA ILE A 9 20.98 11.20 -4.82
C ILE A 9 22.25 10.53 -5.32
N THR A 10 22.26 9.21 -5.28
CA THR A 10 23.31 8.36 -5.87
C THR A 10 22.69 7.53 -6.99
N LYS A 11 23.14 7.73 -8.22
CA LYS A 11 22.61 7.01 -9.39
C LYS A 11 23.43 5.76 -9.69
N VAL A 12 22.75 4.72 -10.24
CA VAL A 12 23.46 3.57 -10.83
C VAL A 12 24.22 4.00 -12.07
N GLU A 13 25.34 3.37 -12.35
CA GLU A 13 26.10 3.57 -13.59
C GLU A 13 25.37 2.98 -14.81
N LYS A 14 24.68 1.85 -14.61
CA LYS A 14 23.96 1.12 -15.67
C LYS A 14 22.64 0.62 -15.17
N SER A 15 21.56 0.96 -15.89
CA SER A 15 20.21 0.45 -15.60
C SER A 15 20.11 -1.04 -15.96
N LYS A 16 19.40 -1.80 -15.10
CA LYS A 16 19.05 -3.20 -15.36
C LYS A 16 17.80 -3.35 -16.23
N LEU A 17 17.10 -2.25 -16.55
CA LEU A 17 15.89 -2.25 -17.37
C LEU A 17 16.09 -2.91 -18.74
N ALA A 18 17.24 -2.74 -19.36
CA ALA A 18 17.53 -3.31 -20.69
C ALA A 18 17.41 -4.85 -20.76
N GLY A 19 17.47 -5.53 -19.62
CA GLY A 19 17.30 -6.99 -19.51
C GLY A 19 15.90 -7.45 -19.11
N ILE A 20 14.91 -6.53 -19.01
CA ILE A 20 13.57 -6.83 -18.48
C ILE A 20 12.51 -6.40 -19.51
N SER A 21 11.63 -7.35 -19.90
CA SER A 21 10.45 -7.00 -20.69
C SER A 21 9.37 -6.44 -19.76
N LEU A 22 8.83 -5.28 -20.09
CA LEU A 22 7.73 -4.64 -19.36
C LEU A 22 6.33 -5.07 -19.84
N GLU A 23 6.23 -5.96 -20.82
CA GLU A 23 4.96 -6.43 -21.39
C GLU A 23 4.27 -7.51 -20.55
N ASN A 24 5.08 -8.36 -19.88
CA ASN A 24 4.59 -9.49 -19.09
C ASN A 24 5.27 -9.53 -17.73
N VAL A 25 5.10 -8.45 -16.96
CA VAL A 25 5.71 -8.34 -15.63
C VAL A 25 4.77 -8.83 -14.53
N PRO A 26 5.12 -9.91 -13.81
CA PRO A 26 4.36 -10.34 -12.66
C PRO A 26 4.50 -9.32 -11.51
N PHE A 27 3.41 -9.15 -10.77
CA PHE A 27 3.39 -8.23 -9.63
C PHE A 27 4.48 -8.53 -8.61
N GLY A 28 5.27 -7.50 -8.23
CA GLY A 28 6.22 -7.53 -7.13
C GLY A 28 7.44 -8.44 -7.33
N LYS A 29 7.79 -8.78 -8.57
CA LYS A 29 8.96 -9.64 -8.89
C LYS A 29 10.19 -8.84 -9.35
N TYR A 30 9.98 -7.74 -10.03
CA TYR A 30 11.04 -6.87 -10.51
C TYR A 30 10.97 -5.52 -9.80
N PHE A 31 12.11 -4.99 -9.40
CA PHE A 31 12.22 -3.67 -8.77
C PHE A 31 13.10 -2.78 -9.60
N THR A 32 12.83 -1.47 -9.59
CA THR A 32 13.58 -0.46 -10.32
C THR A 32 15.02 -0.35 -9.85
N ASP A 33 15.81 0.48 -10.52
CA ASP A 33 17.22 0.63 -10.23
C ASP A 33 17.50 1.31 -8.89
N HIS A 34 16.60 2.18 -8.45
CA HIS A 34 16.77 2.95 -7.22
C HIS A 34 15.61 2.75 -6.26
N MET A 35 15.84 3.09 -5.00
CA MET A 35 14.85 3.23 -3.95
C MET A 35 15.10 4.50 -3.14
N LEU A 36 14.06 5.00 -2.48
CA LEU A 36 14.18 6.05 -1.48
C LEU A 36 14.25 5.41 -0.11
N GLU A 37 15.14 5.92 0.73
CA GLU A 37 15.24 5.55 2.14
C GLU A 37 15.49 6.75 3.03
N VAL A 38 14.94 6.71 4.23
CA VAL A 38 15.19 7.68 5.29
C VAL A 38 14.99 7.05 6.65
N ASP A 39 15.88 7.36 7.58
CA ASP A 39 15.80 6.94 8.97
C ASP A 39 15.11 8.00 9.84
N TYR A 40 14.36 7.53 10.83
CA TYR A 40 13.90 8.30 11.96
C TYR A 40 14.68 7.87 13.18
N ASP A 41 15.42 8.77 13.79
CA ASP A 41 16.23 8.52 14.98
C ASP A 41 16.32 9.79 15.82
N ASN A 42 16.46 9.65 17.13
CA ASN A 42 16.55 10.77 18.07
C ASN A 42 15.38 11.77 17.94
N GLY A 43 14.15 11.27 17.67
CA GLY A 43 12.95 12.09 17.57
C GLY A 43 12.80 12.89 16.27
N GLN A 44 13.62 12.64 15.26
CA GLN A 44 13.58 13.39 14.01
C GLN A 44 13.90 12.54 12.77
N TRP A 45 13.32 12.94 11.62
CA TRP A 45 13.66 12.40 10.31
C TRP A 45 15.03 12.89 9.88
N GLN A 46 15.87 11.96 9.43
CA GLN A 46 17.18 12.26 8.87
C GLN A 46 17.05 12.72 7.41
N THR A 47 18.16 13.09 6.78
CA THR A 47 18.17 13.49 5.37
C THR A 47 17.78 12.32 4.47
N PRO A 48 16.72 12.44 3.64
CA PRO A 48 16.30 11.38 2.74
C PRO A 48 17.34 11.11 1.65
N SER A 49 17.50 9.85 1.27
CA SER A 49 18.44 9.45 0.22
C SER A 49 17.74 8.63 -0.86
N ILE A 50 18.01 8.91 -2.13
CA ILE A 50 17.68 8.05 -3.26
C ILE A 50 18.97 7.35 -3.67
N VAL A 51 18.96 6.03 -3.52
CA VAL A 51 20.15 5.17 -3.67
C VAL A 51 19.86 3.99 -4.60
N PRO A 52 20.89 3.34 -5.15
CA PRO A 52 20.68 2.06 -5.84
C PRO A 52 19.93 1.07 -4.98
N TYR A 53 18.96 0.35 -5.58
CA TYR A 53 18.19 -0.69 -4.89
C TYR A 53 19.11 -1.78 -4.35
N HIS A 54 19.08 -2.00 -3.05
CA HIS A 54 19.94 -2.96 -2.35
C HIS A 54 19.19 -3.74 -1.25
N SER A 55 19.80 -4.81 -0.76
CA SER A 55 19.31 -5.53 0.42
C SER A 55 19.59 -4.74 1.70
N LEU A 56 18.64 -4.74 2.63
CA LEU A 56 18.83 -4.14 3.95
C LEU A 56 19.55 -5.14 4.87
N GLN A 57 20.50 -4.64 5.63
CA GLN A 57 21.10 -5.41 6.73
C GLN A 57 20.34 -5.07 8.01
N LEU A 58 19.72 -6.06 8.62
CA LEU A 58 18.84 -5.90 9.78
C LEU A 58 19.29 -6.80 10.93
N SER A 59 19.19 -6.27 12.16
CA SER A 59 19.46 -7.04 13.38
C SER A 59 18.35 -8.07 13.63
N PRO A 60 18.65 -9.29 14.13
CA PRO A 60 17.62 -10.25 14.52
C PRO A 60 16.75 -9.77 15.70
N SER A 61 17.20 -8.79 16.49
CA SER A 61 16.41 -8.18 17.58
C SER A 61 15.52 -7.02 17.14
N LEU A 62 15.33 -6.82 15.82
CA LEU A 62 14.55 -5.73 15.26
C LEU A 62 13.08 -5.77 15.73
N ALA A 63 12.59 -4.70 16.34
CA ALA A 63 11.26 -4.65 16.93
C ALA A 63 10.13 -4.98 15.93
N ALA A 64 10.25 -4.59 14.67
CA ALA A 64 9.27 -4.91 13.64
C ALA A 64 9.11 -6.42 13.38
N ILE A 65 10.19 -7.20 13.48
CA ILE A 65 10.17 -8.67 13.27
C ILE A 65 9.39 -9.35 14.40
N HIS A 66 9.55 -8.86 15.63
CA HIS A 66 8.96 -9.48 16.82
C HIS A 66 7.52 -9.02 17.09
N TYR A 67 7.20 -7.76 16.80
CA TYR A 67 5.93 -7.15 17.22
C TYR A 67 5.11 -6.59 16.04
N GLY A 68 5.58 -6.72 14.79
CA GLY A 68 4.81 -6.37 13.59
C GLY A 68 4.53 -4.88 13.42
N GLN A 69 5.29 -3.97 14.05
CA GLN A 69 5.10 -2.53 13.89
C GLN A 69 5.61 -2.09 12.53
N SER A 70 4.73 -2.24 11.52
CA SER A 70 4.98 -1.96 10.10
C SER A 70 3.71 -1.56 9.38
N ILE A 71 3.81 -0.53 8.55
CA ILE A 71 2.73 0.01 7.72
C ILE A 71 3.20 0.20 6.28
N PHE A 72 2.26 0.24 5.33
CA PHE A 72 2.61 0.45 3.94
C PHE A 72 1.49 1.12 3.15
N GLU A 73 1.82 1.56 1.93
CA GLU A 73 0.89 2.05 0.94
C GLU A 73 1.04 1.34 -0.40
N GLY A 74 0.05 1.50 -1.26
CA GLY A 74 0.07 1.04 -2.64
C GLY A 74 -0.48 2.12 -3.55
N ILE A 75 0.37 2.63 -4.43
CA ILE A 75 0.08 3.72 -5.37
C ILE A 75 0.53 3.25 -6.74
N LYS A 76 0.00 3.82 -7.81
CA LYS A 76 0.42 3.51 -9.18
C LYS A 76 0.77 4.77 -9.94
N ALA A 77 1.86 4.70 -10.70
CA ALA A 77 2.21 5.71 -11.69
C ALA A 77 1.94 5.17 -13.09
N TYR A 78 1.41 6.01 -13.94
CA TYR A 78 1.11 5.78 -15.34
C TYR A 78 1.83 6.81 -16.20
N LYS A 79 1.83 6.63 -17.52
CA LYS A 79 2.21 7.67 -18.48
C LYS A 79 0.97 8.33 -19.05
N ASP A 80 1.01 9.64 -19.20
CA ASP A 80 0.04 10.36 -20.03
C ASP A 80 0.35 10.18 -21.54
N GLN A 81 -0.44 10.82 -22.39
CA GLN A 81 -0.27 10.76 -23.84
C GLN A 81 1.06 11.35 -24.33
N GLU A 82 1.69 12.21 -23.54
CA GLU A 82 2.97 12.84 -23.81
C GLU A 82 4.16 12.05 -23.22
N GLY A 83 3.88 10.95 -22.50
CA GLY A 83 4.87 10.11 -21.84
C GLY A 83 5.34 10.62 -20.47
N ASN A 84 4.65 11.61 -19.88
CA ASN A 84 4.98 12.10 -18.55
C ASN A 84 4.38 11.22 -17.47
N PRO A 85 5.11 11.00 -16.35
CA PRO A 85 4.60 10.27 -15.22
C PRO A 85 3.37 10.96 -14.58
N GLN A 86 2.31 10.19 -14.35
CA GLN A 86 1.10 10.64 -13.66
C GLN A 86 0.81 9.74 -12.48
N VAL A 87 0.48 10.32 -11.33
CA VAL A 87 0.10 9.59 -10.11
C VAL A 87 -1.28 10.04 -9.66
N PHE A 88 -2.17 9.08 -9.46
CA PHE A 88 -3.56 9.38 -9.09
C PHE A 88 -3.68 9.63 -7.58
N ARG A 89 -4.13 10.82 -7.17
CA ARG A 89 -4.46 11.23 -5.80
C ARG A 89 -3.39 10.86 -4.74
N PRO A 90 -2.09 11.15 -4.95
CA PRO A 90 -1.04 10.72 -4.03
C PRO A 90 -1.16 11.35 -2.62
N LYS A 91 -1.78 12.53 -2.50
CA LYS A 91 -2.00 13.19 -1.19
C LYS A 91 -2.98 12.43 -0.31
N ASP A 92 -3.96 11.74 -0.88
CA ASP A 92 -4.88 10.90 -0.10
C ASP A 92 -4.18 9.64 0.43
N ASN A 93 -3.28 9.05 -0.36
CA ASN A 93 -2.43 7.96 0.12
C ASN A 93 -1.46 8.43 1.21
N PHE A 94 -0.87 9.61 1.06
CA PHE A 94 -0.03 10.22 2.10
C PHE A 94 -0.82 10.43 3.42
N ARG A 95 -2.03 11.01 3.34
CA ARG A 95 -2.91 11.18 4.51
C ARG A 95 -3.19 9.82 5.17
N ARG A 96 -3.59 8.82 4.39
CA ARG A 96 -3.92 7.47 4.89
C ARG A 96 -2.70 6.75 5.48
N PHE A 97 -1.51 6.96 4.92
CA PHE A 97 -0.27 6.45 5.48
C PHE A 97 -0.02 6.99 6.88
N ASN A 98 -0.22 8.29 7.09
CA ASN A 98 -0.05 8.92 8.40
C ASN A 98 -1.17 8.56 9.40
N ILE A 99 -2.40 8.32 8.94
CA ILE A 99 -3.47 7.71 9.78
C ILE A 99 -3.04 6.32 10.26
N SER A 100 -2.45 5.53 9.38
CA SER A 100 -1.92 4.21 9.76
C SER A 100 -0.74 4.32 10.74
N ALA A 101 0.15 5.30 10.54
CA ALA A 101 1.27 5.58 11.44
C ALA A 101 0.77 5.95 12.84
N GLU A 102 -0.19 6.86 12.94
CA GLU A 102 -0.80 7.27 14.21
C GLU A 102 -1.40 6.05 14.95
N ARG A 103 -2.21 5.22 14.26
CA ARG A 103 -2.82 4.03 14.87
C ARG A 103 -1.79 3.04 15.40
N MET A 104 -0.63 2.94 14.74
CA MET A 104 0.46 2.03 15.11
C MET A 104 1.50 2.70 16.02
N GLN A 105 1.23 3.90 16.54
CA GLN A 105 2.15 4.69 17.38
C GLN A 105 3.52 4.88 16.72
N MET A 106 3.51 5.20 15.44
CA MET A 106 4.69 5.48 14.61
C MET A 106 4.74 6.99 14.29
N PRO A 107 5.92 7.57 14.05
CA PRO A 107 6.02 8.99 13.69
C PRO A 107 5.37 9.28 12.33
N ALA A 108 4.71 10.43 12.23
CA ALA A 108 4.21 10.89 10.94
C ALA A 108 5.38 11.18 9.98
N VAL A 109 5.25 10.73 8.72
CA VAL A 109 6.21 11.06 7.67
C VAL A 109 5.85 12.44 7.10
N PRO A 110 6.77 13.40 7.00
CA PRO A 110 6.52 14.72 6.40
C PRO A 110 6.11 14.62 4.90
N GLU A 111 5.24 15.53 4.45
CA GLU A 111 4.82 15.60 3.04
C GLU A 111 6.03 15.79 2.12
N SER A 112 7.01 16.58 2.53
CA SER A 112 8.26 16.80 1.80
C SER A 112 9.07 15.50 1.57
N ILE A 113 9.04 14.56 2.51
CA ILE A 113 9.70 13.26 2.35
C ILE A 113 8.83 12.33 1.50
N PHE A 114 7.55 12.20 1.80
CA PHE A 114 6.66 11.26 1.12
C PHE A 114 6.39 11.68 -0.32
N ILE A 115 5.84 12.88 -0.54
CA ILE A 115 5.39 13.33 -1.86
C ILE A 115 6.56 13.76 -2.74
N GLU A 116 7.45 14.63 -2.24
CA GLU A 116 8.59 15.09 -3.04
C GLU A 116 9.60 13.97 -3.28
N GLY A 117 9.82 13.10 -2.29
CA GLY A 117 10.69 11.95 -2.45
C GLY A 117 10.15 10.96 -3.49
N MET A 118 8.86 10.65 -3.44
CA MET A 118 8.18 9.82 -4.44
C MET A 118 8.27 10.44 -5.84
N ARG A 119 8.00 11.73 -5.99
CA ARG A 119 8.09 12.44 -7.27
C ARG A 119 9.49 12.35 -7.86
N LYS A 120 10.52 12.64 -7.06
CA LYS A 120 11.94 12.57 -7.49
C LYS A 120 12.33 11.14 -7.90
N LEU A 121 11.92 10.15 -7.13
CA LEU A 121 12.21 8.75 -7.43
C LEU A 121 11.54 8.31 -8.74
N ILE A 122 10.28 8.68 -8.97
CA ILE A 122 9.57 8.39 -10.22
C ILE A 122 10.23 9.09 -11.41
N ASP A 123 10.66 10.33 -11.25
CA ASP A 123 11.37 11.06 -12.31
C ASP A 123 12.67 10.36 -12.73
N ILE A 124 13.42 9.82 -11.77
CA ILE A 124 14.65 9.04 -12.06
C ILE A 124 14.30 7.73 -12.77
N GLU A 125 13.21 7.08 -12.35
CA GLU A 125 12.78 5.75 -12.82
C GLU A 125 11.71 5.80 -13.93
N ARG A 126 11.47 6.94 -14.55
CA ARG A 126 10.39 7.16 -15.54
C ARG A 126 10.35 6.14 -16.69
N ASN A 127 11.52 5.62 -17.06
CA ASN A 127 11.64 4.61 -18.12
C ASN A 127 11.12 3.23 -17.70
N TRP A 128 10.96 2.99 -16.40
CA TRP A 128 10.39 1.77 -15.84
C TRP A 128 8.85 1.76 -15.85
N ILE A 129 8.20 2.89 -16.16
CA ILE A 129 6.75 2.93 -16.31
C ILE A 129 6.39 2.24 -17.62
N PRO A 130 5.60 1.14 -17.59
CA PRO A 130 5.17 0.45 -18.81
C PRO A 130 4.32 1.35 -19.71
N ASN A 131 4.29 1.04 -21.01
CA ASN A 131 3.48 1.80 -21.97
C ASN A 131 2.10 1.17 -22.22
N ALA A 132 1.88 -0.10 -21.85
CA ALA A 132 0.60 -0.76 -22.04
C ALA A 132 -0.48 -0.16 -21.12
N ALA A 133 -1.71 0.00 -21.64
CA ALA A 133 -2.79 0.76 -20.96
C ALA A 133 -3.21 0.18 -19.60
N ASP A 134 -3.12 -1.13 -19.42
CA ASP A 134 -3.49 -1.85 -18.19
C ASP A 134 -2.29 -2.14 -17.26
N HIS A 135 -1.10 -1.62 -17.63
CA HIS A 135 0.12 -1.74 -16.86
C HIS A 135 0.42 -0.45 -16.09
N ALA A 136 1.24 -0.56 -15.06
CA ALA A 136 1.63 0.57 -14.21
C ALA A 136 3.01 0.36 -13.59
N LEU A 137 3.62 1.41 -13.10
CA LEU A 137 4.68 1.34 -12.12
C LEU A 137 4.06 1.39 -10.73
N TYR A 138 4.08 0.26 -10.03
CA TYR A 138 3.59 0.17 -8.66
C TYR A 138 4.57 0.80 -7.70
N ILE A 139 4.08 1.66 -6.84
CA ILE A 139 4.83 2.40 -5.84
C ILE A 139 4.48 1.83 -4.47
N ARG A 140 5.48 1.38 -3.71
CA ARG A 140 5.35 0.82 -2.37
C ARG A 140 6.07 1.70 -1.34
N PRO A 141 5.41 2.75 -0.81
CA PRO A 141 5.86 3.38 0.43
C PRO A 141 5.61 2.43 1.60
N PHE A 142 6.59 2.29 2.49
CA PHE A 142 6.42 1.52 3.71
C PHE A 142 7.34 2.02 4.82
N MET A 143 6.95 1.78 6.06
CA MET A 143 7.72 2.14 7.23
C MET A 143 7.64 1.01 8.25
N PHE A 144 8.76 0.74 8.92
CA PHE A 144 8.83 -0.27 9.97
C PHE A 144 9.78 0.15 11.09
N ALA A 145 9.54 -0.40 12.27
CA ALA A 145 10.35 -0.16 13.47
C ALA A 145 11.74 -0.80 13.30
N THR A 146 12.79 -0.03 13.57
CA THR A 146 14.19 -0.46 13.43
C THR A 146 14.97 -0.48 14.77
N GLU A 147 14.32 -0.24 15.89
CA GLU A 147 14.96 -0.38 17.19
C GLU A 147 15.37 -1.85 17.44
N GLU A 148 16.60 -2.03 17.88
CA GLU A 148 17.19 -3.33 18.20
C GLU A 148 16.92 -3.69 19.66
N ALA A 149 15.65 -3.95 19.97
CA ALA A 149 15.22 -4.26 21.33
C ALA A 149 14.02 -5.22 21.34
N ILE A 150 14.04 -6.15 22.28
CA ILE A 150 12.90 -7.04 22.54
C ILE A 150 12.11 -6.44 23.71
N GLY A 151 10.98 -5.82 23.39
CA GLY A 151 10.08 -5.20 24.38
C GLY A 151 8.82 -4.66 23.70
N VAL A 152 7.65 -4.85 24.31
CA VAL A 152 6.37 -4.37 23.78
C VAL A 152 6.18 -2.90 24.15
N LYS A 153 6.72 -2.01 23.33
CA LYS A 153 6.57 -0.56 23.38
C LYS A 153 6.64 0.02 21.97
N PRO A 154 6.18 1.27 21.74
CA PRO A 154 6.51 1.97 20.52
C PRO A 154 8.03 2.05 20.33
N SER A 155 8.51 1.82 19.13
CA SER A 155 9.93 1.95 18.80
C SER A 155 10.38 3.41 18.84
N ASP A 156 11.64 3.65 19.18
CA ASP A 156 12.26 4.97 19.10
C ASP A 156 12.95 5.22 17.74
N LYS A 157 13.06 4.16 16.90
CA LYS A 157 13.72 4.22 15.60
C LYS A 157 12.87 3.57 14.52
N TYR A 158 12.82 4.21 13.34
CA TYR A 158 12.07 3.72 12.18
C TYR A 158 12.86 3.95 10.89
N LYS A 159 12.56 3.14 9.88
CA LYS A 159 13.01 3.36 8.50
C LYS A 159 11.80 3.47 7.60
N PHE A 160 11.72 4.58 6.84
CA PHE A 160 10.75 4.76 5.77
C PHE A 160 11.44 4.55 4.42
N LEU A 161 10.79 3.81 3.55
CA LEU A 161 11.28 3.51 2.20
C LEU A 161 10.18 3.67 1.16
N ILE A 162 10.60 3.96 -0.07
CA ILE A 162 9.76 3.81 -1.26
C ILE A 162 10.52 2.94 -2.25
N ILE A 163 9.92 1.82 -2.64
CA ILE A 163 10.39 0.94 -3.72
C ILE A 163 9.39 0.93 -4.86
N LEU A 164 9.86 0.74 -6.09
CA LEU A 164 9.05 0.75 -7.29
C LEU A 164 9.16 -0.59 -8.02
N SER A 165 8.03 -1.05 -8.59
CA SER A 165 7.94 -2.33 -9.30
C SER A 165 7.03 -2.18 -10.52
N PRO A 166 7.48 -2.42 -11.75
CA PRO A 166 6.58 -2.48 -12.90
C PRO A 166 5.61 -3.66 -12.73
N THR A 167 4.36 -3.49 -13.17
CA THR A 167 3.32 -4.51 -13.03
C THR A 167 2.34 -4.46 -14.18
N GLY A 168 1.88 -5.63 -14.59
CA GLY A 168 0.69 -5.81 -15.41
C GLY A 168 -0.60 -5.81 -14.57
N PRO A 169 -1.73 -6.20 -15.17
CA PRO A 169 -3.01 -6.32 -14.48
C PRO A 169 -2.93 -7.36 -13.34
N TYR A 170 -3.49 -7.02 -12.18
CA TYR A 170 -3.46 -7.90 -11.01
C TYR A 170 -4.48 -9.04 -11.12
N TYR A 171 -5.68 -8.73 -11.63
CA TYR A 171 -6.73 -9.70 -11.92
C TYR A 171 -7.14 -9.58 -13.38
N ALA A 172 -7.08 -10.69 -14.11
CA ALA A 172 -7.37 -10.72 -15.56
C ALA A 172 -8.76 -11.30 -15.88
N ALA A 173 -9.49 -11.82 -14.88
CA ALA A 173 -10.77 -12.51 -15.07
C ALA A 173 -11.68 -12.33 -13.84
N PRO A 174 -13.01 -12.59 -14.00
CA PRO A 174 -13.90 -12.69 -12.85
C PRO A 174 -13.43 -13.75 -11.85
N MET A 175 -13.55 -13.43 -10.56
CA MET A 175 -13.07 -14.26 -9.46
C MET A 175 -14.20 -15.01 -8.77
N ARG A 176 -13.91 -16.21 -8.28
CA ARG A 176 -14.78 -16.97 -7.38
C ARG A 176 -14.47 -16.54 -5.95
N ILE A 177 -15.49 -16.11 -5.22
CA ILE A 177 -15.36 -15.55 -3.88
C ILE A 177 -16.01 -16.48 -2.87
N LEU A 178 -15.24 -16.85 -1.82
CA LEU A 178 -15.75 -17.60 -0.67
C LEU A 178 -16.25 -16.61 0.39
N VAL A 179 -17.49 -16.77 0.84
CA VAL A 179 -17.97 -16.06 2.04
C VAL A 179 -17.31 -16.70 3.26
N GLU A 180 -16.57 -15.90 4.03
CA GLU A 180 -15.83 -16.39 5.19
C GLU A 180 -16.71 -16.34 6.45
N GLU A 181 -16.96 -17.49 7.05
CA GLU A 181 -17.86 -17.64 8.20
C GLU A 181 -17.13 -17.98 9.50
N LYS A 182 -15.80 -18.16 9.44
CA LYS A 182 -15.01 -18.61 10.60
C LYS A 182 -13.99 -17.58 11.05
N TYR A 183 -13.22 -17.04 10.11
CA TYR A 183 -12.18 -16.06 10.39
C TYR A 183 -12.70 -14.65 10.14
N VAL A 184 -12.15 -13.69 10.88
CA VAL A 184 -12.45 -12.27 10.70
C VAL A 184 -11.21 -11.48 10.32
N ARG A 185 -11.36 -10.50 9.45
CA ARG A 185 -10.27 -9.61 9.05
C ARG A 185 -10.03 -8.51 10.07
N ALA A 186 -11.11 -7.97 10.62
CA ALA A 186 -11.08 -6.81 11.50
C ALA A 186 -12.28 -6.80 12.44
N VAL A 187 -12.12 -6.17 13.59
CA VAL A 187 -13.14 -5.95 14.60
C VAL A 187 -13.18 -4.47 14.99
N GLU A 188 -14.32 -3.97 15.44
CA GLU A 188 -14.47 -2.61 15.96
C GLU A 188 -13.51 -2.37 17.13
N GLY A 189 -12.83 -1.21 17.17
CA GLY A 189 -11.76 -0.92 18.13
C GLY A 189 -10.41 -1.53 17.77
N GLY A 190 -10.36 -2.43 16.78
CA GLY A 190 -9.12 -2.96 16.20
C GLY A 190 -8.39 -1.95 15.31
N PHE A 191 -7.59 -2.43 14.39
CA PHE A 191 -6.81 -1.60 13.46
C PHE A 191 -7.09 -1.91 11.98
N GLY A 192 -8.32 -2.39 11.68
CA GLY A 192 -8.75 -2.75 10.33
C GLY A 192 -8.69 -1.58 9.32
N PHE A 193 -8.87 -0.35 9.78
CA PHE A 193 -8.77 0.87 8.96
C PHE A 193 -7.31 1.28 8.68
N ALA A 194 -6.34 0.79 9.44
CA ALA A 194 -4.93 1.06 9.21
C ALA A 194 -4.34 0.08 8.19
N LYS A 195 -3.47 0.57 7.31
CA LYS A 195 -2.77 -0.27 6.33
C LYS A 195 -1.52 -0.89 6.98
N ALA A 196 -1.74 -1.66 8.06
CA ALA A 196 -0.71 -2.30 8.86
C ALA A 196 -0.44 -3.73 8.38
N ALA A 197 0.82 -4.14 8.37
CA ALA A 197 1.26 -5.46 7.87
C ALA A 197 0.55 -6.64 8.57
N GLY A 198 0.25 -6.50 9.86
CA GLY A 198 -0.43 -7.53 10.65
C GLY A 198 -1.81 -7.91 10.14
N ASN A 199 -2.58 -6.96 9.56
CA ASN A 199 -3.87 -7.25 8.95
C ASN A 199 -3.75 -8.22 7.77
N TYR A 200 -2.66 -8.16 7.02
CA TYR A 200 -2.40 -9.02 5.87
C TYR A 200 -1.90 -10.40 6.31
N ALA A 201 -1.01 -10.45 7.29
CA ALA A 201 -0.55 -11.71 7.86
C ALA A 201 -1.72 -12.52 8.48
N GLY A 202 -2.62 -11.85 9.21
CA GLY A 202 -3.81 -12.47 9.79
C GLY A 202 -4.80 -13.04 8.76
N ALA A 203 -4.80 -12.51 7.53
CA ALA A 203 -5.68 -12.98 6.47
C ALA A 203 -5.17 -14.23 5.72
N LEU A 204 -3.90 -14.60 5.87
CA LEU A 204 -3.27 -15.66 5.06
C LEU A 204 -3.95 -17.04 5.24
N LYS A 205 -4.33 -17.40 6.46
CA LYS A 205 -4.95 -18.70 6.73
C LYS A 205 -6.27 -18.86 5.97
N ALA A 206 -7.16 -17.88 6.08
CA ALA A 206 -8.45 -17.90 5.37
C ALA A 206 -8.25 -17.90 3.85
N SER A 207 -7.32 -17.09 3.34
CA SER A 207 -7.01 -17.05 1.90
C SER A 207 -6.49 -18.40 1.40
N THR A 208 -5.63 -19.09 2.16
CA THR A 208 -5.13 -20.41 1.80
C THR A 208 -6.26 -21.42 1.77
N GLU A 209 -7.10 -21.48 2.81
CA GLU A 209 -8.25 -22.41 2.87
C GLU A 209 -9.26 -22.14 1.74
N ALA A 210 -9.45 -20.89 1.32
CA ALA A 210 -10.30 -20.56 0.18
C ALA A 210 -9.67 -21.06 -1.14
N ASN A 211 -8.38 -20.86 -1.34
CA ASN A 211 -7.67 -21.35 -2.53
C ASN A 211 -7.69 -22.89 -2.62
N ASP A 212 -7.51 -23.61 -1.51
CA ASP A 212 -7.59 -25.07 -1.46
C ASP A 212 -8.98 -25.59 -1.87
N LYS A 213 -10.03 -24.78 -1.63
CA LYS A 213 -11.41 -25.06 -2.07
C LYS A 213 -11.70 -24.57 -3.49
N GLY A 214 -10.71 -24.00 -4.17
CA GLY A 214 -10.84 -23.51 -5.55
C GLY A 214 -11.45 -22.11 -5.69
N PHE A 215 -11.49 -21.31 -4.62
CA PHE A 215 -11.88 -19.90 -4.66
C PHE A 215 -10.65 -19.01 -4.81
N ASP A 216 -10.83 -17.83 -5.41
CA ASP A 216 -9.73 -16.91 -5.70
C ASP A 216 -9.55 -15.88 -4.57
N GLN A 217 -10.63 -15.57 -3.83
CA GLN A 217 -10.62 -14.62 -2.72
C GLN A 217 -11.68 -14.96 -1.67
N VAL A 218 -11.59 -14.29 -0.51
CA VAL A 218 -12.60 -14.36 0.57
C VAL A 218 -13.41 -13.07 0.64
N LEU A 219 -14.70 -13.18 0.91
CA LEU A 219 -15.56 -12.08 1.31
C LEU A 219 -15.61 -12.06 2.84
N TRP A 220 -15.02 -11.03 3.42
CA TRP A 220 -14.96 -10.86 4.86
C TRP A 220 -16.28 -10.38 5.42
N MET A 221 -16.72 -11.03 6.48
CA MET A 221 -17.92 -10.69 7.23
C MET A 221 -17.57 -9.98 8.54
N ASP A 222 -18.55 -9.35 9.16
CA ASP A 222 -18.38 -8.74 10.48
C ASP A 222 -18.03 -9.77 11.55
N ALA A 223 -17.35 -9.31 12.62
CA ALA A 223 -16.77 -10.19 13.63
C ALA A 223 -17.76 -10.75 14.65
N PHE A 224 -18.98 -10.22 14.73
CA PHE A 224 -19.94 -10.59 15.78
C PHE A 224 -21.03 -11.51 15.29
N GLU A 225 -21.64 -11.18 14.17
CA GLU A 225 -22.78 -11.91 13.63
C GLU A 225 -22.43 -12.72 12.39
N HIS A 226 -21.28 -12.48 11.76
CA HIS A 226 -20.88 -13.04 10.44
C HIS A 226 -21.96 -12.85 9.38
N LYS A 227 -22.64 -11.70 9.41
CA LYS A 227 -23.81 -11.39 8.59
C LYS A 227 -23.59 -10.21 7.66
N TYR A 228 -22.82 -9.23 8.09
CA TYR A 228 -22.60 -8.00 7.33
C TYR A 228 -21.26 -8.04 6.61
N VAL A 229 -21.30 -7.73 5.32
CA VAL A 229 -20.09 -7.70 4.50
C VAL A 229 -19.18 -6.54 4.91
N GLN A 230 -17.88 -6.79 4.95
CA GLN A 230 -16.84 -5.78 5.18
C GLN A 230 -16.01 -5.51 3.93
N GLU A 231 -15.15 -6.42 3.54
CA GLU A 231 -14.22 -6.29 2.41
C GLU A 231 -14.12 -7.60 1.63
N CYS A 232 -13.63 -7.53 0.38
CA CYS A 232 -13.32 -8.71 -0.42
C CYS A 232 -11.78 -8.85 -0.53
N GLY A 233 -11.22 -9.87 0.12
CA GLY A 233 -9.77 -10.05 0.18
C GLY A 233 -9.06 -8.83 0.77
N THR A 234 -8.31 -8.11 -0.06
CA THR A 234 -7.60 -6.87 0.30
C THR A 234 -8.22 -5.63 -0.35
N MET A 235 -9.49 -5.72 -0.77
CA MET A 235 -10.19 -4.71 -1.57
C MET A 235 -11.50 -4.30 -0.91
N ASN A 236 -11.87 -3.02 -1.07
CA ASN A 236 -13.26 -2.61 -0.84
C ASN A 236 -14.17 -3.26 -1.88
N VAL A 237 -15.46 -3.38 -1.59
CA VAL A 237 -16.44 -4.04 -2.42
C VAL A 237 -17.67 -3.16 -2.64
N PHE A 238 -18.26 -3.27 -3.83
CA PHE A 238 -19.52 -2.66 -4.20
C PHE A 238 -20.48 -3.72 -4.72
N PHE A 239 -21.74 -3.59 -4.36
CA PHE A 239 -22.84 -4.38 -4.90
C PHE A 239 -23.79 -3.46 -5.66
N ILE A 240 -24.22 -3.86 -6.85
CA ILE A 240 -25.24 -3.15 -7.61
C ILE A 240 -26.52 -3.96 -7.53
N ILE A 241 -27.53 -3.43 -6.82
CA ILE A 241 -28.83 -4.07 -6.62
C ILE A 241 -29.91 -3.06 -6.94
N ASP A 242 -30.80 -3.34 -7.86
CA ASP A 242 -31.90 -2.48 -8.28
C ASP A 242 -31.45 -1.04 -8.60
N ASN A 243 -30.35 -0.90 -9.33
CA ASN A 243 -29.71 0.38 -9.68
C ASN A 243 -29.22 1.21 -8.47
N ILE A 244 -29.04 0.57 -7.33
CA ILE A 244 -28.42 1.16 -6.14
C ILE A 244 -27.03 0.55 -5.98
N ALA A 245 -26.02 1.40 -5.85
CA ALA A 245 -24.66 0.97 -5.50
C ALA A 245 -24.49 0.96 -3.99
N ILE A 246 -24.23 -0.20 -3.42
CA ILE A 246 -24.10 -0.40 -1.97
C ILE A 246 -22.65 -0.73 -1.65
N THR A 247 -22.05 -0.06 -0.69
CA THR A 247 -20.70 -0.35 -0.20
C THR A 247 -20.66 -0.23 1.32
N PRO A 248 -19.95 -1.11 2.03
CA PRO A 248 -19.86 -1.06 3.48
C PRO A 248 -19.36 0.31 3.99
N GLY A 249 -19.98 0.79 5.07
CA GLY A 249 -19.64 2.08 5.70
C GLY A 249 -18.32 2.03 6.46
N LEU A 250 -17.70 3.20 6.67
CA LEU A 250 -16.39 3.32 7.33
C LEU A 250 -16.48 3.58 8.85
N SER A 251 -17.67 3.82 9.38
CA SER A 251 -17.89 4.31 10.75
C SER A 251 -17.42 3.36 11.86
N THR A 252 -17.36 2.06 11.59
CA THR A 252 -16.90 1.04 12.54
C THR A 252 -15.38 0.95 12.67
N GLY A 253 -14.61 1.61 11.78
CA GLY A 253 -13.16 1.49 11.75
C GLY A 253 -12.63 0.09 11.36
N THR A 254 -13.49 -0.77 10.82
CA THR A 254 -13.10 -2.12 10.38
C THR A 254 -12.67 -2.19 8.92
N ILE A 255 -12.94 -1.14 8.13
CA ILE A 255 -12.74 -1.10 6.68
C ILE A 255 -11.69 -0.07 6.35
N LEU A 256 -10.78 -0.43 5.42
CA LEU A 256 -9.78 0.51 4.92
C LEU A 256 -10.46 1.60 4.07
N GLU A 257 -10.17 2.86 4.37
CA GLU A 257 -10.64 4.02 3.60
C GLU A 257 -9.94 4.06 2.22
N GLY A 258 -10.54 3.36 1.24
CA GLY A 258 -9.96 3.20 -0.09
C GLY A 258 -10.01 4.49 -0.90
N VAL A 259 -8.87 4.96 -1.44
CA VAL A 259 -8.81 6.11 -2.37
C VAL A 259 -9.60 5.79 -3.64
N THR A 260 -9.48 4.56 -4.16
CA THR A 260 -10.29 4.09 -5.29
C THR A 260 -11.77 3.99 -4.92
N ARG A 261 -12.11 3.48 -3.72
CA ARG A 261 -13.50 3.43 -3.23
C ARG A 261 -14.14 4.81 -3.24
N ASP A 262 -13.47 5.81 -2.68
CA ASP A 262 -13.95 7.18 -2.64
C ASP A 262 -14.19 7.75 -4.06
N SER A 263 -13.24 7.55 -4.97
CA SER A 263 -13.38 7.95 -6.37
C SER A 263 -14.53 7.22 -7.08
N THR A 264 -14.70 5.92 -6.81
CA THR A 264 -15.79 5.11 -7.37
C THR A 264 -17.15 5.62 -6.91
N ILE A 265 -17.29 6.04 -5.66
CA ILE A 265 -18.53 6.66 -5.13
C ILE A 265 -18.90 7.93 -5.92
N VAL A 266 -17.90 8.77 -6.19
CA VAL A 266 -18.12 10.01 -6.98
C VAL A 266 -18.59 9.66 -8.39
N LEU A 267 -17.87 8.77 -9.08
CA LEU A 267 -18.20 8.37 -10.45
C LEU A 267 -19.59 7.70 -10.55
N LEU A 268 -19.94 6.83 -9.60
CA LEU A 268 -21.26 6.18 -9.59
C LEU A 268 -22.38 7.20 -9.43
N LYS A 269 -22.20 8.22 -8.59
CA LYS A 269 -23.18 9.32 -8.45
C LYS A 269 -23.30 10.13 -9.73
N GLU A 270 -22.19 10.44 -10.41
CA GLU A 270 -22.18 11.14 -11.70
C GLU A 270 -22.87 10.31 -12.82
N MET A 271 -22.74 8.98 -12.74
CA MET A 271 -23.46 8.05 -13.64
C MET A 271 -24.94 7.85 -13.30
N GLY A 272 -25.45 8.52 -12.26
CA GLY A 272 -26.88 8.48 -11.88
C GLY A 272 -27.25 7.35 -10.92
N TYR A 273 -26.30 6.60 -10.37
CA TYR A 273 -26.60 5.60 -9.35
C TYR A 273 -26.86 6.28 -8.00
N LYS A 274 -27.85 5.76 -7.26
CA LYS A 274 -27.96 6.04 -5.84
C LYS A 274 -26.88 5.23 -5.11
N VAL A 275 -26.06 5.88 -4.28
CA VAL A 275 -25.00 5.21 -3.51
C VAL A 275 -25.39 5.16 -2.03
N GLN A 276 -25.30 3.99 -1.44
CA GLN A 276 -25.60 3.71 -0.02
C GLN A 276 -24.41 3.02 0.66
#